data_5da1046ac8e45c652ec562e3f61883d1
#
_entry.id   5da1046ac8e45c652ec562e3f61883d1
#
_cell.length_a   1.000
_cell.length_b   1.000
_cell.length_c   1.000
_cell.angle_alpha   90.00
_cell.angle_beta   90.00
_cell.angle_gamma   90.00
#
_symmetry.space_group_name_H-M   'P 1'
#
loop_
_entity.id
_entity.type
_entity.pdbx_description
1 polymer ?
#
loop_
_entity_poly.entity_id
_entity_poly.type
_entity_poly.pdbx_seq_one_letter_code
_entity_poly.pdbx_strand_id
1 'polypeptide(L)'
;MTYRTSLLALMLAVGLAAPATVLAHDTAKPAAAHEMTHDMVHEVVLGDLAVSGGFARATLPNAPVGGGFLTITNKGAADDRLIAATSPASGDVQLHEMAMEGDVMKMRELPEGIPVPAGETVTLQPGGLHLMFMQ
;
A
#
# COMPACT_ATOMS: atom_id res chain seq x y z
N MET A 1 1.96 64.99 -23.29
CA MET A 1 0.78 65.85 -23.24
C MET A 1 -0.13 65.27 -22.21
N THR A 2 -0.05 65.87 -21.09
CA THR A 2 -1.09 66.63 -20.35
C THR A 2 -2.13 65.71 -19.69
N TYR A 3 -2.01 65.54 -18.34
CA TYR A 3 -2.77 66.17 -17.25
C TYR A 3 -4.21 65.65 -17.12
N ARG A 4 -4.83 65.43 -15.98
CA ARG A 4 -4.86 65.98 -14.62
C ARG A 4 -5.82 65.15 -13.78
N THR A 5 -5.40 64.84 -12.60
CA THR A 5 -5.89 65.29 -11.26
C THR A 5 -7.40 65.37 -11.04
N SER A 6 -7.85 64.81 -9.97
CA SER A 6 -8.45 65.44 -8.75
C SER A 6 -9.55 64.57 -8.19
N LEU A 7 -9.49 64.27 -6.98
CA LEU A 7 -9.90 64.78 -5.67
C LEU A 7 -11.12 64.06 -5.11
N LEU A 8 -10.92 63.38 -4.05
CA LEU A 8 -11.37 63.61 -2.66
C LEU A 8 -12.89 63.65 -2.44
N ALA A 9 -13.44 62.73 -1.76
CA ALA A 9 -14.53 62.91 -0.80
C ALA A 9 -14.49 61.87 0.30
N LEU A 10 -14.13 62.33 1.47
CA LEU A 10 -14.20 61.68 2.78
C LEU A 10 -15.66 61.74 3.26
N MET A 11 -16.28 60.60 3.55
CA MET A 11 -17.49 60.54 4.36
C MET A 11 -17.33 59.51 5.47
N LEU A 12 -17.22 60.03 6.66
CA LEU A 12 -17.20 59.38 7.95
C LEU A 12 -18.65 59.04 8.33
N ALA A 13 -19.00 57.76 8.45
CA ALA A 13 -20.24 57.29 9.06
C ALA A 13 -19.90 56.38 10.24
N VAL A 14 -20.09 56.92 11.44
CA VAL A 14 -20.02 56.19 12.71
C VAL A 14 -21.30 55.36 12.81
N GLY A 15 -21.19 54.05 12.71
CA GLY A 15 -22.27 53.07 12.95
C GLY A 15 -22.02 52.29 14.22
N LEU A 16 -22.87 52.47 15.18
CA LEU A 16 -22.90 51.79 16.48
C LEU A 16 -23.17 50.29 16.28
N ALA A 17 -22.19 49.45 16.54
CA ALA A 17 -22.37 47.98 16.46
C ALA A 17 -22.67 47.44 17.86
N ALA A 18 -23.85 46.84 18.01
CA ALA A 18 -24.21 46.04 19.18
C ALA A 18 -23.43 44.71 19.17
N PRO A 19 -23.04 44.18 20.34
CA PRO A 19 -22.38 42.87 20.38
C PRO A 19 -23.42 41.77 20.17
N ALA A 20 -23.33 41.08 19.05
CA ALA A 20 -24.00 39.79 18.85
C ALA A 20 -23.23 38.73 19.63
N THR A 21 -23.84 38.17 20.65
CA THR A 21 -23.38 36.94 21.31
C THR A 21 -23.49 35.81 20.35
N VAL A 22 -22.37 35.40 19.76
CA VAL A 22 -22.26 34.15 19.01
C VAL A 22 -22.26 33.04 20.03
N LEU A 23 -23.35 32.22 20.06
CA LEU A 23 -23.33 30.93 20.69
C LEU A 23 -22.22 30.10 20.04
N ALA A 24 -21.25 29.70 20.84
CA ALA A 24 -20.26 28.72 20.46
C ALA A 24 -20.99 27.43 20.06
N HIS A 25 -21.04 27.16 18.76
CA HIS A 25 -21.36 25.84 18.27
C HIS A 25 -20.16 24.97 18.63
N ASP A 26 -20.41 24.02 19.51
CA ASP A 26 -19.50 22.94 19.84
C ASP A 26 -19.16 22.22 18.54
N THR A 27 -18.04 22.60 17.94
CA THR A 27 -17.50 21.87 16.82
C THR A 27 -17.02 20.55 17.37
N ALA A 28 -17.85 19.51 17.17
CA ALA A 28 -17.46 18.14 17.35
C ALA A 28 -16.06 17.98 16.75
N LYS A 29 -15.10 17.70 17.62
CA LYS A 29 -13.75 17.27 17.28
C LYS A 29 -13.85 16.24 16.17
N PRO A 30 -13.25 16.46 14.98
CA PRO A 30 -13.21 15.40 14.00
C PRO A 30 -12.55 14.21 14.66
N ALA A 31 -13.26 13.07 14.65
CA ALA A 31 -12.69 11.80 15.07
C ALA A 31 -11.33 11.68 14.39
N ALA A 32 -10.30 11.50 15.21
CA ALA A 32 -8.95 11.30 14.72
C ALA A 32 -9.02 10.20 13.67
N ALA A 33 -8.81 10.58 12.40
CA ALA A 33 -8.46 9.60 11.40
C ALA A 33 -7.29 8.82 12.01
N HIS A 34 -7.52 7.54 12.28
CA HIS A 34 -6.40 6.67 12.56
C HIS A 34 -5.54 6.72 11.30
N GLU A 35 -4.53 7.56 11.32
CA GLU A 35 -3.36 7.35 10.49
C GLU A 35 -2.89 5.95 10.84
N MET A 36 -3.31 4.99 10.03
CA MET A 36 -2.61 3.72 9.96
C MET A 36 -1.23 4.07 9.44
N THR A 37 -0.31 4.35 10.35
CA THR A 37 1.11 4.32 10.06
C THR A 37 1.42 2.88 9.69
N HIS A 38 1.34 2.59 8.39
CA HIS A 38 1.90 1.39 7.79
C HIS A 38 3.43 1.47 7.81
N ASP A 39 3.99 1.82 8.97
CA ASP A 39 5.42 1.96 9.13
C ASP A 39 5.96 0.85 10.03
N MET A 40 5.66 -0.37 9.60
CA MET A 40 6.44 -1.54 9.97
C MET A 40 6.66 -2.35 8.70
N VAL A 41 7.49 -1.84 7.80
CA VAL A 41 8.12 -2.71 6.80
C VAL A 41 9.07 -3.61 7.58
N HIS A 42 8.55 -4.71 8.09
CA HIS A 42 9.41 -5.74 8.67
C HIS A 42 10.22 -6.35 7.54
N GLU A 43 11.44 -5.88 7.39
CA GLU A 43 12.42 -6.52 6.53
C GLU A 43 13.09 -7.65 7.33
N VAL A 44 13.07 -8.84 6.77
CA VAL A 44 13.82 -10.00 7.28
C VAL A 44 14.98 -10.26 6.34
N VAL A 45 16.20 -10.29 6.88
CA VAL A 45 17.42 -10.54 6.11
C VAL A 45 17.89 -11.96 6.35
N LEU A 46 18.12 -12.73 5.28
CA LEU A 46 18.61 -14.09 5.27
C LEU A 46 19.82 -14.16 4.31
N GLY A 47 21.02 -14.05 4.84
CA GLY A 47 22.21 -13.94 4.00
C GLY A 47 22.16 -12.69 3.13
N ASP A 48 22.22 -12.88 1.82
CA ASP A 48 22.13 -11.80 0.84
C ASP A 48 20.67 -11.46 0.43
N LEU A 49 19.70 -12.20 0.92
CA LEU A 49 18.28 -11.96 0.62
C LEU A 49 17.65 -11.06 1.68
N ALA A 50 16.88 -10.09 1.22
CA ALA A 50 16.02 -9.27 2.06
C ALA A 50 14.55 -9.50 1.65
N VAL A 51 13.73 -9.90 2.62
CA VAL A 51 12.28 -10.12 2.43
C VAL A 51 11.51 -9.05 3.17
N SER A 52 10.60 -8.38 2.48
CA SER A 52 9.86 -7.25 3.02
C SER A 52 8.43 -7.16 2.47
N GLY A 53 7.61 -6.29 3.04
CA GLY A 53 6.29 -5.95 2.53
C GLY A 53 5.31 -7.12 2.51
N GLY A 54 5.47 -8.10 3.42
CA GLY A 54 4.58 -9.26 3.50
C GLY A 54 3.15 -8.87 3.86
N PHE A 55 2.18 -9.31 3.06
CA PHE A 55 0.75 -9.19 3.37
C PHE A 55 -0.06 -10.34 2.78
N ALA A 56 -1.23 -10.58 3.33
CA ALA A 56 -2.20 -11.51 2.78
C ALA A 56 -3.53 -10.80 2.52
N ARG A 57 -4.26 -11.25 1.53
CA ARG A 57 -5.63 -10.79 1.30
C ARG A 57 -6.57 -11.36 2.34
N ALA A 58 -7.48 -10.52 2.84
CA ALA A 58 -8.58 -11.01 3.64
C ALA A 58 -9.45 -11.98 2.82
N THR A 59 -9.79 -13.10 3.40
CA THR A 59 -10.64 -14.13 2.80
C THR A 59 -11.97 -14.21 3.54
N LEU A 60 -12.97 -14.77 2.88
CA LEU A 60 -14.23 -15.12 3.56
C LEU A 60 -13.98 -16.24 4.58
N PRO A 61 -14.81 -16.37 5.63
CA PRO A 61 -14.74 -17.50 6.53
C PRO A 61 -14.83 -18.83 5.75
N ASN A 62 -13.97 -19.78 6.12
CA ASN A 62 -13.86 -21.09 5.46
C ASN A 62 -13.50 -21.04 3.97
N ALA A 63 -12.85 -20.00 3.50
CA ALA A 63 -12.29 -20.00 2.15
C ALA A 63 -11.21 -21.08 2.04
N PRO A 64 -11.27 -21.95 1.02
CA PRO A 64 -10.33 -23.06 0.90
C PRO A 64 -8.91 -22.63 0.52
N VAL A 65 -8.76 -21.38 0.07
CA VAL A 65 -7.48 -20.81 -0.36
C VAL A 65 -7.34 -19.35 0.04
N GLY A 66 -6.11 -18.90 0.21
CA GLY A 66 -5.75 -17.50 0.46
C GLY A 66 -4.53 -17.08 -0.34
N GLY A 67 -4.47 -15.81 -0.73
CA GLY A 67 -3.32 -15.25 -1.45
C GLY A 67 -2.39 -14.49 -0.51
N GLY A 68 -1.08 -14.74 -0.62
CA GLY A 68 -0.03 -14.01 0.10
C GLY A 68 0.97 -13.38 -0.87
N PHE A 69 1.55 -12.28 -0.44
CA PHE A 69 2.40 -11.42 -1.26
C PHE A 69 3.55 -10.90 -0.42
N LEU A 70 4.69 -10.68 -1.06
CA LEU A 70 5.89 -10.12 -0.43
C LEU A 70 6.87 -9.67 -1.52
N THR A 71 7.92 -8.99 -1.10
CA THR A 71 9.02 -8.59 -1.98
C THR A 71 10.30 -9.26 -1.49
N ILE A 72 11.08 -9.82 -2.43
CA ILE A 72 12.39 -10.41 -2.16
C ILE A 72 13.42 -9.63 -2.97
N THR A 73 14.44 -9.11 -2.30
CA THR A 73 15.58 -8.46 -2.94
C THR A 73 16.83 -9.31 -2.71
N ASN A 74 17.48 -9.71 -3.79
CA ASN A 74 18.77 -10.38 -3.74
C ASN A 74 19.88 -9.32 -3.82
N LYS A 75 20.55 -9.06 -2.71
CA LYS A 75 21.66 -8.09 -2.60
C LYS A 75 23.02 -8.74 -2.92
N GLY A 76 23.02 -10.04 -3.22
CA GLY A 76 24.21 -10.82 -3.51
C GLY A 76 24.65 -10.75 -4.98
N ALA A 77 25.77 -11.39 -5.25
CA ALA A 77 26.37 -11.51 -6.59
C ALA A 77 26.02 -12.82 -7.30
N ALA A 78 25.26 -13.71 -6.66
CA ALA A 78 24.81 -14.98 -7.21
C ALA A 78 23.30 -15.03 -7.31
N ASP A 79 22.79 -15.70 -8.33
CA ASP A 79 21.37 -15.98 -8.49
C ASP A 79 20.86 -16.89 -7.36
N ASP A 80 19.65 -16.64 -6.91
CA ASP A 80 18.95 -17.43 -5.91
C ASP A 80 17.54 -17.80 -6.39
N ARG A 81 16.79 -18.54 -5.57
CA ARG A 81 15.45 -19.00 -5.92
C ARG A 81 14.60 -19.23 -4.67
N LEU A 82 13.40 -18.70 -4.66
CA LEU A 82 12.38 -19.07 -3.69
C LEU A 82 11.80 -20.43 -4.09
N ILE A 83 12.17 -21.50 -3.41
CA ILE A 83 11.77 -22.88 -3.75
C ILE A 83 10.55 -23.35 -2.99
N ALA A 84 10.29 -22.82 -1.79
CA ALA A 84 9.16 -23.20 -0.96
C ALA A 84 8.85 -22.11 0.06
N ALA A 85 7.64 -22.15 0.59
CA ALA A 85 7.21 -21.39 1.74
C ALA A 85 6.35 -22.26 2.67
N THR A 86 6.30 -21.91 3.94
CA THR A 86 5.43 -22.59 4.91
C THR A 86 4.73 -21.55 5.78
N SER A 87 3.57 -21.90 6.30
CA SER A 87 2.81 -21.04 7.20
C SER A 87 2.07 -21.88 8.24
N PRO A 88 2.06 -21.48 9.51
CA PRO A 88 1.24 -22.15 10.52
C PRO A 88 -0.28 -21.94 10.29
N ALA A 89 -0.66 -21.02 9.42
CA ALA A 89 -2.05 -20.70 9.10
C ALA A 89 -2.62 -21.54 7.95
N SER A 90 -1.83 -22.46 7.36
CA SER A 90 -2.23 -23.24 6.19
C SER A 90 -1.57 -24.60 6.20
N GLY A 91 -2.26 -25.62 5.67
CA GLY A 91 -1.73 -26.97 5.59
C GLY A 91 -0.65 -27.13 4.53
N ASP A 92 -0.72 -26.32 3.47
CA ASP A 92 0.24 -26.28 2.37
C ASP A 92 0.36 -24.86 1.81
N VAL A 93 1.53 -24.52 1.27
CA VAL A 93 1.79 -23.24 0.61
C VAL A 93 2.45 -23.50 -0.73
N GLN A 94 1.79 -23.10 -1.80
CA GLN A 94 2.27 -23.25 -3.16
C GLN A 94 2.73 -21.92 -3.75
N LEU A 95 3.70 -21.97 -4.64
CA LEU A 95 4.17 -20.83 -5.42
C LEU A 95 3.42 -20.79 -6.76
N HIS A 96 2.74 -19.71 -7.04
CA HIS A 96 1.90 -19.57 -8.22
C HIS A 96 2.22 -18.32 -9.01
N GLU A 97 1.84 -18.31 -10.28
CA GLU A 97 1.80 -17.10 -11.10
C GLU A 97 0.49 -16.99 -11.88
N MET A 98 0.13 -15.76 -12.19
CA MET A 98 -0.88 -15.47 -13.20
C MET A 98 -0.17 -15.22 -14.52
N ALA A 99 -0.45 -16.07 -15.52
CA ALA A 99 0.14 -15.98 -16.85
C ALA A 99 -0.94 -15.89 -17.93
N MET A 100 -0.66 -15.16 -18.99
CA MET A 100 -1.53 -15.11 -20.17
C MET A 100 -1.28 -16.35 -21.03
N GLU A 101 -2.35 -17.10 -21.32
CA GLU A 101 -2.36 -18.12 -22.36
C GLU A 101 -3.33 -17.71 -23.47
N GLY A 102 -2.80 -17.17 -24.56
CA GLY A 102 -3.62 -16.47 -25.55
C GLY A 102 -4.26 -15.23 -24.92
N ASP A 103 -5.59 -15.14 -24.99
CA ASP A 103 -6.37 -14.02 -24.43
C ASP A 103 -6.94 -14.33 -23.02
N VAL A 104 -6.54 -15.46 -22.41
CA VAL A 104 -7.03 -15.89 -21.11
C VAL A 104 -5.94 -15.85 -20.08
N MET A 105 -6.21 -15.19 -18.94
CA MET A 105 -5.33 -15.22 -17.78
C MET A 105 -5.56 -16.52 -17.00
N LYS A 106 -4.50 -17.30 -16.85
CA LYS A 106 -4.52 -18.55 -16.09
C LYS A 106 -3.54 -18.51 -14.94
N MET A 107 -3.94 -19.11 -13.85
CA MET A 107 -3.09 -19.37 -12.70
C MET A 107 -2.41 -20.71 -12.86
N ARG A 108 -1.10 -20.77 -12.63
CA ARG A 108 -0.35 -22.03 -12.63
C ARG A 108 0.62 -22.08 -11.46
N GLU A 109 0.83 -23.28 -10.97
CA GLU A 109 1.85 -23.57 -9.96
C GLU A 109 3.25 -23.52 -10.58
N LEU A 110 4.22 -23.08 -9.77
CA LEU A 110 5.64 -23.03 -10.11
C LEU A 110 6.41 -24.02 -9.24
N PRO A 111 6.40 -25.32 -9.56
CA PRO A 111 7.07 -26.34 -8.76
C PRO A 111 8.60 -26.17 -8.72
N GLU A 112 9.17 -25.55 -9.74
CA GLU A 112 10.59 -25.22 -9.79
C GLU A 112 10.94 -23.97 -8.97
N GLY A 113 9.95 -23.31 -8.35
CA GLY A 113 10.13 -22.08 -7.58
C GLY A 113 10.22 -20.81 -8.42
N ILE A 114 10.45 -19.69 -7.74
CA ILE A 114 10.52 -18.36 -8.33
C ILE A 114 11.98 -17.90 -8.35
N PRO A 115 12.60 -17.66 -9.52
CA PRO A 115 13.96 -17.13 -9.62
C PRO A 115 14.08 -15.76 -8.96
N VAL A 116 15.20 -15.52 -8.26
CA VAL A 116 15.58 -14.24 -7.67
C VAL A 116 17.02 -13.91 -8.11
N PRO A 117 17.20 -13.35 -9.31
CA PRO A 117 18.53 -13.10 -9.88
C PRO A 117 19.37 -12.19 -9.01
N ALA A 118 20.69 -12.28 -9.15
CA ALA A 118 21.67 -11.45 -8.45
C ALA A 118 21.40 -9.95 -8.66
N GLY A 119 21.34 -9.19 -7.58
CA GLY A 119 21.07 -7.74 -7.62
C GLY A 119 19.64 -7.35 -7.97
N GLU A 120 18.74 -8.30 -8.16
CA GLU A 120 17.35 -8.05 -8.58
C GLU A 120 16.38 -8.06 -7.40
N THR A 121 15.24 -7.42 -7.63
CA THR A 121 14.08 -7.45 -6.72
C THR A 121 12.91 -8.13 -7.41
N VAL A 122 12.37 -9.16 -6.78
CA VAL A 122 11.18 -9.89 -7.23
C VAL A 122 10.02 -9.57 -6.30
N THR A 123 8.93 -9.08 -6.88
CA THR A 123 7.73 -8.72 -6.12
C THR A 123 6.60 -9.68 -6.45
N LEU A 124 6.10 -10.37 -5.42
CA LEU A 124 4.88 -11.14 -5.48
C LEU A 124 3.72 -10.18 -5.22
N GLN A 125 2.78 -10.09 -6.16
CA GLN A 125 1.69 -9.13 -6.13
C GLN A 125 0.40 -9.68 -6.76
N PRO A 126 -0.76 -9.14 -6.43
CA PRO A 126 -2.01 -9.53 -7.08
C PRO A 126 -1.94 -9.40 -8.60
N GLY A 127 -2.37 -10.46 -9.30
CA GLY A 127 -2.30 -10.53 -10.77
C GLY A 127 -0.96 -10.95 -11.35
N GLY A 128 0.02 -11.29 -10.51
CA GLY A 128 1.34 -11.80 -10.89
C GLY A 128 1.74 -13.01 -10.07
N LEU A 129 3.01 -13.05 -9.68
CA LEU A 129 3.53 -14.05 -8.75
C LEU A 129 2.86 -13.93 -7.38
N HIS A 130 2.57 -15.06 -6.73
CA HIS A 130 1.97 -15.06 -5.40
C HIS A 130 2.17 -16.38 -4.66
N LEU A 131 1.99 -16.32 -3.34
CA LEU A 131 1.86 -17.50 -2.49
C LEU A 131 0.38 -17.89 -2.43
N MET A 132 0.08 -19.17 -2.60
CA MET A 132 -1.24 -19.73 -2.42
C MET A 132 -1.26 -20.56 -1.14
N PHE A 133 -1.99 -20.09 -0.14
CA PHE A 133 -2.23 -20.82 1.11
C PHE A 133 -3.41 -21.78 0.91
N MET A 134 -3.16 -23.08 1.07
CA MET A 134 -4.15 -24.13 0.92
C MET A 134 -4.61 -24.61 2.30
N GLN A 135 -5.93 -24.73 2.52
CA GLN A 135 -6.53 -25.20 3.77
C GLN A 135 -6.93 -26.67 3.70
#